data_ca7d7eb34c7119f6fd3bf9e14d84734c
#
_entry.id   ca7d7eb34c7119f6fd3bf9e14d84734c
#
_cell.length_a   1.000
_cell.length_b   1.000
_cell.length_c   1.000
_cell.angle_alpha   90.00
_cell.angle_beta   90.00
_cell.angle_gamma   90.00
#
_symmetry.space_group_name_H-M   'P 1'
#
loop_
_entity.id
_entity.type
_entity.pdbx_description
1 polymer ?
#
loop_
_entity_poly.entity_id
_entity_poly.type
_entity_poly.pdbx_seq_one_letter_code
_entity_poly.pdbx_strand_id
1 'polypeptide(L)'
;YQIVGGLAAKIHGGSREVADIDLYIHKSDAHKILADVSQYISKPLTHYIEGSWDLEYFQLIYGSQKIEIGLAPGTKIRASESDEWYELHTNFERSVSCEYLGVVVPTIPVDDLVAYKRVLGREVDWIDIQELTGEIAP
;
A
#
# COMPACT_ATOMS: atom_id res chain seq x y z
N TYR A 1 -11.64 -1.62 2.07
CA TYR A 1 -10.27 -1.16 1.82
C TYR A 1 -9.28 -1.90 2.71
N GLN A 2 -8.01 -1.76 2.39
CA GLN A 2 -6.94 -2.33 3.20
C GLN A 2 -5.76 -1.36 3.23
N ILE A 3 -5.31 -1.00 4.44
CA ILE A 3 -4.10 -0.19 4.62
C ILE A 3 -2.88 -1.05 4.31
N VAL A 4 -1.97 -0.50 3.50
CA VAL A 4 -0.75 -1.16 3.04
C VAL A 4 0.46 -0.23 3.20
N GLY A 5 1.60 -0.62 2.66
CA GLY A 5 2.78 0.25 2.58
C GLY A 5 3.41 0.60 3.91
N GLY A 6 3.99 1.80 3.97
CA GLY A 6 4.71 2.26 5.14
C GLY A 6 3.84 2.45 6.37
N LEU A 7 2.61 2.90 6.21
CA LEU A 7 1.68 3.04 7.33
C LEU A 7 1.34 1.68 7.95
N ALA A 8 1.11 0.66 7.12
CA ALA A 8 0.89 -0.70 7.63
C ALA A 8 2.10 -1.19 8.43
N ALA A 9 3.31 -0.96 7.93
CA ALA A 9 4.53 -1.31 8.67
C ALA A 9 4.57 -0.61 10.04
N LYS A 10 4.23 0.66 10.09
CA LYS A 10 4.19 1.42 11.34
C LYS A 10 3.12 0.89 12.30
N ILE A 11 1.95 0.59 11.82
CA ILE A 11 0.86 0.01 12.62
C ILE A 11 1.30 -1.32 13.25
N HIS A 12 2.05 -2.12 12.51
CA HIS A 12 2.56 -3.41 13.00
C HIS A 12 3.82 -3.30 13.87
N GLY A 13 4.31 -2.12 14.16
CA GLY A 13 5.40 -1.89 15.09
C GLY A 13 6.67 -1.29 14.50
N GLY A 14 6.68 -0.95 13.23
CA GLY A 14 7.80 -0.24 12.60
C GLY A 14 7.97 1.17 13.16
N SER A 15 9.20 1.68 13.13
CA SER A 15 9.54 3.00 13.69
C SER A 15 9.76 4.09 12.62
N ARG A 16 9.87 3.71 11.36
CA ARG A 16 10.11 4.66 10.27
C ARG A 16 8.95 5.65 10.15
N GLU A 17 9.28 6.93 9.97
CA GLU A 17 8.26 7.94 9.69
C GLU A 17 7.56 7.67 8.36
N VAL A 18 6.27 7.95 8.34
CA VAL A 18 5.40 7.73 7.18
C VAL A 18 4.78 9.05 6.76
N ALA A 19 5.08 9.48 5.55
CA ALA A 19 4.54 10.71 4.98
C ALA A 19 3.16 10.52 4.37
N ASP A 20 2.96 9.41 3.65
CA ASP A 20 1.76 9.16 2.86
C ASP A 20 0.97 7.97 3.41
N ILE A 21 -0.34 8.02 3.24
CA ILE A 21 -1.22 6.88 3.52
C ILE A 21 -1.44 6.14 2.22
N ASP A 22 -1.09 4.86 2.19
CA ASP A 22 -1.33 3.99 1.05
C ASP A 22 -2.40 2.95 1.38
N LEU A 23 -3.38 2.81 0.52
CA LEU A 23 -4.40 1.79 0.68
C LEU A 23 -4.89 1.26 -0.67
N TYR A 24 -5.50 0.09 -0.64
CA TYR A 24 -6.19 -0.49 -1.78
C TYR A 24 -7.69 -0.54 -1.55
N ILE A 25 -8.43 -0.36 -2.64
CA ILE A 25 -9.86 -0.62 -2.71
C ILE A 25 -10.12 -1.65 -3.81
N HIS A 26 -11.28 -2.29 -3.75
CA HIS A 26 -11.69 -3.17 -4.84
C HIS A 26 -12.00 -2.34 -6.08
N LYS A 27 -11.51 -2.78 -7.22
CA LYS A 27 -11.68 -2.08 -8.50
C LYS A 27 -13.16 -1.78 -8.82
N SER A 28 -14.06 -2.68 -8.46
CA SER A 28 -15.49 -2.48 -8.67
C SER A 28 -16.11 -1.33 -7.87
N ASP A 29 -15.44 -0.87 -6.81
CA ASP A 29 -15.93 0.23 -5.96
C ASP A 29 -15.37 1.60 -6.37
N ALA A 30 -14.46 1.64 -7.35
CA ALA A 30 -13.72 2.84 -7.69
C ALA A 30 -14.61 4.04 -8.05
N HIS A 31 -15.60 3.84 -8.92
CA HIS A 31 -16.46 4.93 -9.38
C HIS A 31 -17.28 5.54 -8.24
N LYS A 32 -17.79 4.70 -7.35
CA LYS A 32 -18.56 5.15 -6.19
C LYS A 32 -17.69 5.97 -5.25
N ILE A 33 -16.50 5.48 -4.95
CA ILE A 33 -15.57 6.16 -4.04
C ILE A 33 -15.09 7.47 -4.65
N LEU A 34 -14.73 7.48 -5.93
CA LEU A 34 -14.32 8.71 -6.62
C LEU A 34 -15.40 9.80 -6.56
N ALA A 35 -16.66 9.43 -6.71
CA ALA A 35 -17.77 10.38 -6.59
C ALA A 35 -17.85 10.94 -5.16
N ASP A 36 -17.71 10.09 -4.15
CA ASP A 36 -17.83 10.49 -2.74
C ASP A 36 -16.68 11.40 -2.28
N VAL A 37 -15.50 11.26 -2.86
CA VAL A 37 -14.29 12.00 -2.45
C VAL A 37 -13.84 13.03 -3.48
N SER A 38 -14.68 13.36 -4.44
CA SER A 38 -14.31 14.19 -5.59
C SER A 38 -13.63 15.51 -5.23
N GLN A 39 -14.06 16.15 -4.15
CA GLN A 39 -13.52 17.43 -3.69
C GLN A 39 -12.07 17.35 -3.17
N TYR A 40 -11.60 16.14 -2.87
CA TYR A 40 -10.26 15.93 -2.31
C TYR A 40 -9.27 15.39 -3.35
N ILE A 41 -9.71 15.07 -4.57
CA ILE A 41 -8.87 14.47 -5.60
C ILE A 41 -7.80 15.47 -6.04
N SER A 42 -6.53 15.08 -5.85
CA SER A 42 -5.36 15.82 -6.32
C SER A 42 -4.74 15.21 -7.58
N LYS A 43 -4.91 13.89 -7.77
CA LYS A 43 -4.57 13.19 -9.01
C LYS A 43 -5.73 12.27 -9.39
N PRO A 44 -6.28 12.41 -10.62
CA PRO A 44 -7.40 11.58 -11.05
C PRO A 44 -6.97 10.13 -11.26
N LEU A 45 -7.93 9.23 -11.33
CA LEU A 45 -7.67 7.83 -11.63
C LEU A 45 -6.91 7.69 -12.94
N THR A 46 -5.73 7.08 -12.86
CA THR A 46 -4.79 6.95 -13.97
C THR A 46 -4.08 5.61 -13.89
N HIS A 47 -3.80 5.01 -15.04
CA HIS A 47 -2.90 3.87 -15.14
C HIS A 47 -1.45 4.39 -15.12
N TYR A 48 -0.68 3.93 -14.15
CA TYR A 48 0.68 4.39 -13.88
C TYR A 48 1.63 3.21 -14.00
N ILE A 49 2.63 3.37 -14.87
CA ILE A 49 3.71 2.39 -15.05
C ILE A 49 5.02 3.14 -14.93
N GLU A 50 5.67 3.02 -13.79
CA GLU A 50 6.97 3.64 -13.54
C GLU A 50 7.69 2.94 -12.39
N GLY A 51 9.02 2.83 -12.52
CA GLY A 51 9.83 2.18 -11.50
C GLY A 51 9.43 0.72 -11.32
N SER A 52 9.06 0.38 -10.11
CA SER A 52 8.66 -0.99 -9.75
C SER A 52 7.14 -1.21 -9.73
N TRP A 53 6.37 -0.29 -10.27
CA TRP A 53 4.91 -0.29 -10.16
C TRP A 53 4.22 -0.24 -11.51
N ASP A 54 3.16 -1.02 -11.62
CA ASP A 54 2.17 -1.01 -12.71
C ASP A 54 0.80 -1.13 -12.06
N LEU A 55 0.08 -0.01 -11.93
CA LEU A 55 -1.20 0.01 -11.23
C LEU A 55 -2.11 1.13 -11.71
N GLU A 56 -3.39 0.96 -11.48
CA GLU A 56 -4.36 2.04 -11.54
C GLU A 56 -4.51 2.64 -10.13
N TYR A 57 -4.40 3.96 -10.01
CA TYR A 57 -4.55 4.63 -8.71
C TYR A 57 -5.04 6.05 -8.88
N PHE A 58 -5.50 6.64 -7.79
CA PHE A 58 -5.78 8.06 -7.67
C PHE A 58 -5.24 8.58 -6.34
N GLN A 59 -5.10 9.88 -6.24
CA GLN A 59 -4.54 10.51 -5.05
C GLN A 59 -5.51 11.53 -4.48
N LEU A 60 -5.64 11.54 -3.17
CA LEU A 60 -6.37 12.53 -2.41
C LEU A 60 -5.41 13.36 -1.59
N ILE A 61 -5.78 14.60 -1.33
CA ILE A 61 -5.17 15.41 -0.28
C ILE A 61 -6.28 15.88 0.65
N TYR A 62 -6.15 15.52 1.92
CA TYR A 62 -7.05 15.97 2.98
C TYR A 62 -6.23 16.75 4.00
N GLY A 63 -6.50 18.06 4.12
CA GLY A 63 -5.60 18.94 4.84
C GLY A 63 -4.24 18.94 4.16
N SER A 64 -3.21 18.55 4.88
CA SER A 64 -1.85 18.34 4.32
C SER A 64 -1.51 16.87 4.10
N GLN A 65 -2.45 15.96 4.36
CA GLN A 65 -2.21 14.52 4.26
C GLN A 65 -2.49 14.01 2.86
N LYS A 66 -1.47 13.41 2.26
CA LYS A 66 -1.58 12.71 0.97
C LYS A 66 -2.06 11.28 1.21
N ILE A 67 -3.04 10.85 0.42
CA ILE A 67 -3.60 9.51 0.47
C ILE A 67 -3.57 8.96 -0.95
N GLU A 68 -2.87 7.85 -1.16
CA GLU A 68 -2.80 7.16 -2.44
C GLU A 68 -3.65 5.90 -2.38
N ILE A 69 -4.57 5.76 -3.34
CA ILE A 69 -5.55 4.68 -3.38
C ILE A 69 -5.34 3.88 -4.66
N GLY A 70 -4.80 2.68 -4.50
CA GLY A 70 -4.61 1.73 -5.58
C GLY A 70 -5.84 0.85 -5.77
N LEU A 71 -6.02 0.33 -6.98
CA LEU A 71 -7.10 -0.59 -7.31
C LEU A 71 -6.61 -2.04 -7.34
N ALA A 72 -7.40 -2.93 -6.79
CA ALA A 72 -7.15 -4.37 -6.83
C ALA A 72 -8.41 -5.10 -7.32
N PRO A 73 -8.27 -6.17 -8.11
CA PRO A 73 -7.03 -6.73 -8.65
C PRO A 73 -6.45 -5.89 -9.80
N GLY A 74 -5.22 -6.25 -10.22
CA GLY A 74 -4.61 -5.69 -11.42
C GLY A 74 -3.28 -4.98 -11.20
N THR A 75 -2.91 -4.70 -9.96
CA THR A 75 -1.60 -4.11 -9.65
C THR A 75 -0.49 -5.13 -9.83
N LYS A 76 0.61 -4.72 -10.47
CA LYS A 76 1.83 -5.51 -10.60
C LYS A 76 3.01 -4.77 -10.01
N ILE A 77 3.94 -5.54 -9.48
CA ILE A 77 5.19 -5.05 -8.93
C ILE A 77 6.36 -5.73 -9.61
N ARG A 78 7.46 -5.00 -9.75
CA ARG A 78 8.68 -5.53 -10.36
C ARG A 78 9.69 -5.91 -9.28
N ALA A 79 10.17 -7.14 -9.37
CA ALA A 79 11.18 -7.63 -8.44
C ALA A 79 12.53 -6.96 -8.70
N SER A 80 13.17 -6.47 -7.64
CA SER A 80 14.49 -5.83 -7.74
C SER A 80 15.59 -6.81 -8.14
N GLU A 81 15.45 -8.08 -7.79
CA GLU A 81 16.46 -9.11 -8.10
C GLU A 81 16.47 -9.55 -9.56
N SER A 82 15.28 -9.74 -10.15
CA SER A 82 15.13 -10.38 -11.46
C SER A 82 14.59 -9.47 -12.55
N ASP A 83 14.11 -8.27 -12.19
CA ASP A 83 13.36 -7.36 -13.06
C ASP A 83 12.06 -7.96 -13.61
N GLU A 84 11.62 -9.11 -13.10
CA GLU A 84 10.35 -9.73 -13.48
C GLU A 84 9.18 -9.05 -12.80
N TRP A 85 8.05 -9.00 -13.50
CA TRP A 85 6.79 -8.46 -12.99
C TRP A 85 5.95 -9.57 -12.36
N TYR A 86 5.40 -9.28 -11.19
CA TYR A 86 4.52 -10.18 -10.45
C TYR A 86 3.22 -9.46 -10.13
N GLU A 87 2.11 -10.19 -10.23
CA GLU A 87 0.84 -9.66 -9.77
C GLU A 87 0.83 -9.54 -8.25
N LEU A 88 0.40 -8.37 -7.77
CA LEU A 88 0.21 -8.13 -6.34
C LEU A 88 -1.21 -8.51 -5.97
N HIS A 89 -1.36 -9.63 -5.27
CA HIS A 89 -2.66 -10.10 -4.82
C HIS A 89 -3.04 -9.41 -3.52
N THR A 90 -4.13 -8.65 -3.55
CA THR A 90 -4.72 -8.04 -2.36
C THR A 90 -5.88 -8.89 -1.89
N ASN A 91 -5.78 -9.45 -0.69
CA ASN A 91 -6.86 -10.21 -0.08
C ASN A 91 -7.49 -9.40 1.05
N PHE A 92 -8.59 -8.73 0.75
CA PHE A 92 -9.29 -7.88 1.72
C PHE A 92 -9.85 -8.67 2.90
N GLU A 93 -10.20 -9.94 2.69
CA GLU A 93 -10.75 -10.79 3.74
C GLU A 93 -9.70 -11.19 4.79
N ARG A 94 -8.42 -11.14 4.44
CA ARG A 94 -7.33 -11.39 5.38
C ARG A 94 -6.96 -10.17 6.20
N SER A 95 -7.57 -9.04 5.96
CA SER A 95 -7.27 -7.80 6.70
C SER A 95 -7.38 -8.00 8.20
N VAL A 96 -6.44 -7.44 8.94
CA VAL A 96 -6.42 -7.45 10.41
C VAL A 96 -6.94 -6.11 10.90
N SER A 97 -7.90 -6.14 11.82
CA SER A 97 -8.39 -4.90 12.44
C SER A 97 -7.35 -4.39 13.44
N CYS A 98 -6.77 -3.25 13.15
CA CYS A 98 -5.76 -2.61 13.98
C CYS A 98 -6.23 -1.23 14.43
N GLU A 99 -5.93 -0.88 15.67
CA GLU A 99 -6.17 0.47 16.16
C GLU A 99 -4.95 1.35 15.87
N TYR A 100 -5.19 2.51 15.27
CA TYR A 100 -4.16 3.51 15.03
C TYR A 100 -4.74 4.91 15.25
N LEU A 101 -4.15 5.66 16.16
CA LEU A 101 -4.58 7.00 16.54
C LEU A 101 -6.08 7.07 16.90
N GLY A 102 -6.57 6.07 17.60
CA GLY A 102 -7.96 5.99 18.05
C GLY A 102 -8.95 5.48 17.00
N VAL A 103 -8.49 5.08 15.82
CA VAL A 103 -9.33 4.57 14.74
C VAL A 103 -8.98 3.12 14.46
N VAL A 104 -10.00 2.27 14.32
CA VAL A 104 -9.81 0.88 13.89
C VAL A 104 -9.82 0.82 12.38
N VAL A 105 -8.73 0.32 11.80
CA VAL A 105 -8.56 0.26 10.34
C VAL A 105 -8.19 -1.16 9.89
N PRO A 106 -8.75 -1.62 8.74
CA PRO A 106 -8.37 -2.90 8.16
C PRO A 106 -6.96 -2.77 7.56
N THR A 107 -6.04 -3.58 8.06
CA THR A 107 -4.62 -3.50 7.72
C THR A 107 -4.16 -4.81 7.11
N ILE A 108 -3.28 -4.74 6.12
CA ILE A 108 -2.65 -5.93 5.54
C ILE A 108 -1.95 -6.74 6.64
N PRO A 109 -2.06 -8.09 6.66
CA PRO A 109 -1.31 -8.90 7.62
C PRO A 109 0.19 -8.74 7.43
N VAL A 110 0.96 -8.94 8.50
CA VAL A 110 2.42 -8.80 8.46
C VAL A 110 3.05 -9.70 7.39
N ASP A 111 2.62 -10.95 7.29
CA ASP A 111 3.19 -11.90 6.32
C ASP A 111 2.94 -11.47 4.87
N ASP A 112 1.76 -10.96 4.55
CA ASP A 112 1.45 -10.45 3.21
C ASP A 112 2.24 -9.16 2.91
N LEU A 113 2.36 -8.29 3.89
CA LEU A 113 3.13 -7.05 3.77
C LEU A 113 4.61 -7.34 3.49
N VAL A 114 5.20 -8.22 4.28
CA VAL A 114 6.60 -8.62 4.13
C VAL A 114 6.84 -9.31 2.79
N ALA A 115 5.90 -10.14 2.35
CA ALA A 115 6.02 -10.85 1.07
C ALA A 115 6.19 -9.89 -0.11
N TYR A 116 5.32 -8.88 -0.24
CA TYR A 116 5.46 -7.97 -1.36
C TYR A 116 6.65 -7.00 -1.20
N LYS A 117 6.98 -6.62 0.02
CA LYS A 117 8.17 -5.78 0.28
C LYS A 117 9.46 -6.47 -0.10
N ARG A 118 9.56 -7.79 0.11
CA ARG A 118 10.70 -8.57 -0.37
C ARG A 118 10.83 -8.53 -1.89
N VAL A 119 9.72 -8.63 -2.60
CA VAL A 119 9.73 -8.57 -4.07
C VAL A 119 10.23 -7.19 -4.53
N LEU A 120 9.70 -6.12 -3.99
CA LEU A 120 10.14 -4.77 -4.30
C LEU A 120 11.62 -4.55 -3.94
N GLY A 121 12.06 -5.00 -2.78
CA GLY A 121 13.45 -5.03 -2.37
C GLY A 121 14.15 -3.68 -2.31
N ARG A 122 13.42 -2.59 -2.16
CA ARG A 122 13.99 -1.25 -2.00
C ARG A 122 14.60 -1.10 -0.60
N GLU A 123 15.46 -0.12 -0.42
CA GLU A 123 16.07 0.16 0.88
C GLU A 123 15.01 0.31 1.99
N VAL A 124 13.96 1.10 1.73
CA VAL A 124 12.86 1.28 2.69
C VAL A 124 12.12 0.00 3.00
N ASP A 125 11.99 -0.88 2.04
CA ASP A 125 11.33 -2.18 2.22
C ASP A 125 12.13 -3.07 3.17
N TRP A 126 13.45 -3.11 3.03
CA TRP A 126 14.29 -3.90 3.91
C TRP A 126 14.36 -3.35 5.33
N ILE A 127 14.28 -2.03 5.49
CA ILE A 127 14.15 -1.42 6.82
C ILE A 127 12.88 -1.92 7.50
N ASP A 128 11.75 -1.87 6.80
CA ASP A 128 10.48 -2.32 7.35
C ASP A 128 10.50 -3.83 7.65
N ILE A 129 11.04 -4.64 6.74
CA ILE A 129 11.16 -6.10 6.95
C ILE A 129 11.99 -6.40 8.18
N GLN A 130 13.15 -5.75 8.34
CA GLN A 130 14.02 -5.97 9.48
C GLN A 130 13.32 -5.63 10.80
N GLU A 131 12.61 -4.52 10.85
CA GLU A 131 11.91 -4.11 12.07
C GLU A 131 10.76 -5.06 12.42
N LEU A 132 10.06 -5.59 11.42
CA LEU A 132 8.91 -6.47 11.64
C LEU A 132 9.28 -7.92 11.89
N THR A 133 10.39 -8.40 11.33
CA THR A 133 10.76 -9.83 11.35
C THR A 133 12.13 -10.12 11.90
N GLY A 134 13.02 -9.13 12.02
CA GLY A 134 14.42 -9.32 12.34
C GLY A 134 15.29 -9.80 11.17
N GLU A 135 14.70 -10.00 9.99
CA GLU A 135 15.42 -10.45 8.81
C GLU A 135 16.26 -9.33 8.21
N ILE A 136 17.51 -9.66 7.84
CA ILE A 136 18.46 -8.72 7.27
C ILE A 136 18.48 -8.88 5.74
N ALA A 137 18.68 -7.78 5.00
CA ALA A 137 18.82 -7.80 3.55
C ALA A 137 19.95 -8.73 3.12
N PRO A 138 19.75 -9.47 2.01
CA PRO A 138 20.78 -10.37 1.46
C PRO A 138 22.01 -9.62 0.96
#